data_278a7e51bd5412d78a42738275896d4f
#
_entry.id   278a7e51bd5412d78a42738275896d4f
#
_cell.length_a   1.000
_cell.length_b   1.000
_cell.length_c   1.000
_cell.angle_alpha   90.00
_cell.angle_beta   90.00
_cell.angle_gamma   90.00
#
_symmetry.space_group_name_H-M   'P 1'
#
loop_
_entity.id
_entity.type
_entity.pdbx_description
1 polymer ?
#
loop_
_entity_poly.entity_id
_entity_poly.type
_entity_poly.pdbx_seq_one_letter_code
_entity_poly.pdbx_strand_id
1 'polypeptide(L)' 'MRIKYFEDTDTTLVELSTATPVETRELNEYIYIDLDSEGRVVSMTIEHAGQSADMTEFLYQRIPAN' A
#
# COMPACT_ATOMS: atom_id res chain seq x y z
N MET A 1 9.68 2.50 -4.10
CA MET A 1 8.50 1.81 -3.53
C MET A 1 8.97 0.76 -2.55
N ARG A 2 8.28 0.64 -1.42
CA ARG A 2 8.61 -0.32 -0.38
C ARG A 2 7.33 -0.98 0.11
N ILE A 3 7.37 -2.30 0.28
CA ILE A 3 6.22 -3.05 0.79
C ILE A 3 6.64 -3.73 2.09
N LYS A 4 5.84 -3.52 3.15
CA LYS A 4 6.04 -4.14 4.46
C LYS A 4 4.80 -4.94 4.81
N TYR A 5 5.00 -6.17 5.22
CA TYR A 5 3.92 -7.00 5.72
C TYR A 5 4.15 -7.32 7.20
N PHE A 6 3.19 -6.92 8.03
CA PHE A 6 3.23 -7.14 9.47
C PHE A 6 2.42 -8.40 9.77
N GLU A 7 3.12 -9.50 10.02
CA GLU A 7 2.49 -10.82 10.18
C GLU A 7 1.54 -10.88 11.37
N ASP A 8 1.89 -10.21 12.47
CA ASP A 8 1.10 -10.25 13.70
C ASP A 8 -0.26 -9.58 13.57
N THR A 9 -0.36 -8.56 12.73
CA THR A 9 -1.63 -7.84 12.52
C THR A 9 -2.25 -8.12 11.16
N ASP A 10 -1.58 -8.90 10.31
CA ASP A 10 -2.02 -9.18 8.94
C ASP A 10 -2.24 -7.88 8.15
N THR A 11 -1.31 -6.94 8.31
CA THR A 11 -1.40 -5.62 7.67
C THR A 11 -0.27 -5.44 6.66
N THR A 12 -0.61 -4.98 5.47
CA THR A 12 0.38 -4.60 4.46
C THR A 12 0.42 -3.10 4.31
N LEU A 13 1.63 -2.54 4.34
CA LEU A 13 1.88 -1.13 4.05
C LEU A 13 2.67 -1.04 2.73
N VAL A 14 2.10 -0.34 1.76
CA VAL A 14 2.75 -0.06 0.48
C VAL A 14 3.17 1.40 0.49
N GLU A 15 4.48 1.65 0.55
CA GLU A 15 5.04 3.00 0.54
C GLU A 15 5.44 3.35 -0.90
N LEU A 16 4.71 4.25 -1.54
CA LEU A 16 4.95 4.62 -2.93
C LEU A 16 6.00 5.71 -3.07
N SER A 17 6.08 6.62 -2.09
CA SER A 17 7.04 7.71 -2.08
C SER A 17 7.41 8.09 -0.66
N THR A 18 8.35 9.04 -0.53
CA THR A 18 8.79 9.56 0.76
C THR A 18 8.15 10.92 1.07
N ALA A 19 7.17 11.35 0.29
CA ALA A 19 6.47 12.61 0.53
C ALA A 19 5.74 12.56 1.87
N THR A 20 5.52 13.74 2.46
CA THR A 20 4.82 13.85 3.74
C THR A 20 3.31 13.73 3.51
N PRO A 21 2.64 12.77 4.12
CA PRO A 21 1.19 12.67 3.99
C PRO A 21 0.51 13.77 4.82
N VAL A 22 -0.57 14.34 4.27
CA VAL A 22 -1.36 15.38 4.95
C VAL A 22 -2.82 14.98 5.10
N GLU A 23 -3.25 13.92 4.44
CA GLU A 23 -4.64 13.46 4.46
C GLU A 23 -4.69 11.95 4.33
N THR A 24 -5.59 11.31 5.06
CA THR A 24 -5.86 9.88 4.94
C THR A 24 -7.30 9.70 4.49
N ARG A 25 -7.50 8.88 3.46
CA ARG A 25 -8.83 8.52 2.97
C ARG A 25 -9.06 7.03 3.09
N GLU A 26 -10.25 6.69 3.53
CA GLU A 26 -10.71 5.30 3.58
C GLU A 26 -11.34 4.92 2.25
N LEU A 27 -10.80 3.89 1.58
CA LEU A 27 -11.39 3.36 0.35
C LEU A 27 -12.49 2.35 0.65
N ASN A 28 -12.27 1.53 1.66
CA ASN A 28 -13.27 0.60 2.22
C ASN A 28 -12.85 0.28 3.65
N GLU A 29 -13.52 -0.65 4.31
CA GLU A 29 -13.24 -0.94 5.73
C GLU A 29 -11.83 -1.48 5.97
N TYR A 30 -11.13 -1.95 4.94
CA TYR A 30 -9.80 -2.54 5.09
C TYR A 30 -8.69 -1.76 4.40
N ILE A 31 -9.00 -0.79 3.55
CA ILE A 31 -8.00 -0.11 2.73
C ILE A 31 -8.05 1.38 2.95
N TYR A 32 -6.88 1.95 3.29
CA TYR A 32 -6.70 3.39 3.51
C TYR A 32 -5.58 3.87 2.60
N ILE A 33 -5.71 5.09 2.08
CA ILE A 33 -4.63 5.74 1.34
C ILE A 33 -4.25 7.04 2.02
N ASP A 34 -2.93 7.33 2.01
CA ASP A 34 -2.40 8.59 2.49
C ASP A 34 -2.01 9.44 1.30
N LEU A 35 -2.42 10.70 1.33
CA LEU A 35 -2.21 11.66 0.24
C LEU A 35 -1.31 12.79 0.71
N ASP A 36 -0.48 13.30 -0.19
CA ASP A 36 0.32 14.51 0.07
C ASP A 36 -0.49 15.78 -0.21
N SER A 37 0.15 16.94 -0.05
CA SER A 37 -0.51 18.23 -0.25
C SER A 37 -0.98 18.48 -1.69
N GLU A 38 -0.48 17.71 -2.63
CA GLU A 38 -0.86 17.80 -4.06
C GLU A 38 -1.86 16.74 -4.46
N GLY A 39 -2.36 15.95 -3.52
CA GLY A 39 -3.35 14.91 -3.78
C GLY A 39 -2.77 13.63 -4.35
N ARG A 40 -1.44 13.45 -4.31
CA ARG A 40 -0.80 12.21 -4.78
C ARG A 40 -0.80 11.17 -3.67
N VAL A 41 -0.93 9.91 -4.05
CA VAL A 41 -0.91 8.82 -3.08
C VAL A 41 0.54 8.59 -2.64
N VAL A 42 0.78 8.72 -1.33
CA VAL A 42 2.08 8.48 -0.70
C VAL A 42 2.22 7.03 -0.28
N SER A 43 1.16 6.49 0.33
CA SER A 43 1.15 5.13 0.84
C SER A 43 -0.24 4.55 0.86
N MET A 44 -0.31 3.23 0.97
CA MET A 44 -1.56 2.49 1.07
C MET A 44 -1.43 1.48 2.21
N THR A 45 -2.43 1.44 3.09
CA THR A 45 -2.51 0.44 4.16
C THR A 45 -3.64 -0.52 3.86
N ILE A 46 -3.34 -1.82 3.90
CA ILE A 46 -4.31 -2.89 3.66
C ILE A 46 -4.37 -3.72 4.93
N GLU A 47 -5.50 -3.65 5.64
CA GLU A 47 -5.77 -4.47 6.82
C GLU A 47 -6.35 -5.81 6.37
N HIS A 48 -6.14 -6.87 7.16
CA HIS A 48 -6.56 -8.24 6.82
C HIS A 48 -6.08 -8.65 5.42
N ALA A 49 -4.82 -8.31 5.11
CA ALA A 49 -4.27 -8.45 3.77
C ALA A 49 -4.27 -9.90 3.28
N GLY A 50 -4.04 -10.86 4.18
CA GLY A 50 -4.03 -12.28 3.82
C GLY A 50 -5.38 -12.82 3.41
N GLN A 51 -6.47 -12.12 3.73
CA GLN A 51 -7.81 -12.50 3.28
C GLN A 51 -8.10 -12.04 1.86
N SER A 52 -7.37 -11.01 1.40
CA SER A 52 -7.58 -10.40 0.09
C SER A 52 -6.54 -10.82 -0.94
N ALA A 53 -5.36 -11.25 -0.50
CA ALA A 53 -4.24 -11.54 -1.38
C ALA A 53 -3.37 -12.64 -0.79
N ASP A 54 -2.57 -13.26 -1.65
CA ASP A 54 -1.55 -14.21 -1.21
C ASP A 54 -0.35 -13.41 -0.70
N MET A 55 -0.17 -13.40 0.62
CA MET A 55 0.91 -12.66 1.27
C MET A 55 2.19 -13.48 1.44
N THR A 56 2.23 -14.70 0.92
CA THR A 56 3.45 -15.51 0.95
C THR A 56 4.37 -15.20 -0.21
N GLU A 57 3.87 -14.49 -1.22
CA GLU A 57 4.63 -14.21 -2.43
C GLU A 57 4.30 -12.80 -2.95
N PHE A 58 5.35 -12.09 -3.36
CA PHE A 58 5.22 -10.83 -4.10
C PHE A 58 6.05 -10.94 -5.36
N LEU A 59 5.42 -10.66 -6.51
CA LEU A 59 6.11 -10.67 -7.79
C LEU A 59 6.05 -9.27 -8.42
N TYR A 60 7.22 -8.69 -8.67
CA TYR A 60 7.36 -7.45 -9.41
C TYR A 60 7.98 -7.73 -10.75
N GLN A 61 7.33 -7.30 -11.81
CA GLN A 61 7.79 -7.55 -13.17
C GLN A 61 7.71 -6.28 -14.01
N ARG A 62 8.83 -5.91 -14.61
CA ARG A 62 8.88 -4.79 -15.57
C ARG A 62 8.74 -5.36 -16.97
N ILE A 63 7.74 -4.86 -17.69
CA ILE A 63 7.51 -5.27 -19.08
C ILE A 63 7.91 -4.08 -19.95
N PRO A 64 9.01 -4.18 -20.73
CA PRO A 64 9.49 -3.05 -21.51
C PRO A 64 8.53 -2.74 -22.65
N ALA A 65 8.45 -1.46 -23.01
CA ALA A 65 7.76 -1.03 -24.22
C ALA A 65 8.59 -1.40 -25.44
N ASN A 66 7.95 -1.71 -26.55
CA ASN A 66 8.62 -2.00 -27.81
C ASN A 66 9.19 -0.75 -28.46
#